data_545bfdcf85ae6170655038f776dc2d49
#
_entry.id   545bfdcf85ae6170655038f776dc2d49
#
_cell.length_a   1.000
_cell.length_b   1.000
_cell.length_c   1.000
_cell.angle_alpha   90.00
_cell.angle_beta   90.00
_cell.angle_gamma   90.00
#
_symmetry.space_group_name_H-M   'P 1'
#
loop_
_entity.id
_entity.type
_entity.pdbx_description
1 polymer ?
#
loop_
_entity_poly.entity_id
_entity_poly.type
_entity_poly.pdbx_seq_one_letter_code
_entity_poly.pdbx_strand_id
1 'polypeptide(L)'
;YRFNHWGRVKIRFMLRSKRLPDELIDEALAGIDEEAYLEALGDFLIGRLKNLGDKATEEDAWKVARSAINRGYESALVAKVMEERVSKFLKEQED
;
A
#
# COMPACT_ATOMS: atom_id res chain seq x y z
N TYR A 1 -7.74 -11.12 -1.87
CA TYR A 1 -6.67 -10.31 -2.45
C TYR A 1 -5.42 -11.16 -2.63
N ARG A 2 -5.15 -11.52 -3.89
CA ARG A 2 -4.14 -12.54 -4.22
C ARG A 2 -2.74 -12.01 -4.55
N PHE A 3 -2.57 -10.70 -4.63
CA PHE A 3 -1.35 -10.13 -5.20
C PHE A 3 -0.32 -9.67 -4.17
N ASN A 4 -0.32 -10.25 -2.99
CA ASN A 4 0.74 -10.06 -1.98
C ASN A 4 1.34 -8.66 -1.91
N HIS A 5 0.55 -7.67 -1.51
CA HIS A 5 1.00 -6.28 -1.39
C HIS A 5 1.36 -5.62 -2.71
N TRP A 6 0.71 -6.03 -3.80
CA TRP A 6 0.78 -5.27 -5.05
C TRP A 6 -0.39 -4.31 -5.09
N GLY A 7 -0.11 -3.05 -5.44
CA GLY A 7 -1.17 -2.07 -5.63
C GLY A 7 -1.87 -2.22 -6.97
N ARG A 8 -3.06 -1.62 -7.07
CA ARG A 8 -3.88 -1.72 -8.28
C ARG A 8 -3.19 -1.19 -9.52
N VAL A 9 -2.34 -0.15 -9.38
CA VAL A 9 -1.61 0.42 -10.52
C VAL A 9 -0.69 -0.64 -11.14
N LYS A 10 0.04 -1.37 -10.30
CA LYS A 10 0.94 -2.43 -10.77
C LYS A 10 0.17 -3.61 -11.35
N ILE A 11 -0.92 -3.99 -10.70
CA ILE A 11 -1.76 -5.09 -11.18
C ILE A 11 -2.30 -4.77 -12.57
N ARG A 12 -2.80 -3.54 -12.76
CA ARG A 12 -3.32 -3.09 -14.06
C ARG A 12 -2.24 -3.18 -15.13
N PHE A 13 -1.05 -2.71 -14.81
CA PHE A 13 0.08 -2.75 -15.74
C PHE A 13 0.40 -4.19 -16.14
N MET A 14 0.46 -5.09 -15.16
CA MET A 14 0.76 -6.49 -15.40
C MET A 14 -0.31 -7.15 -16.30
N LEU A 15 -1.58 -6.89 -16.01
CA LEU A 15 -2.66 -7.47 -16.79
C LEU A 15 -2.69 -6.93 -18.22
N ARG A 16 -2.35 -5.66 -18.41
CA ARG A 16 -2.21 -5.10 -19.75
C ARG A 16 -1.07 -5.74 -20.52
N SER A 17 0.04 -6.04 -19.82
CA SER A 17 1.18 -6.68 -20.49
C SER A 17 0.84 -8.09 -20.96
N LYS A 18 -0.18 -8.70 -20.37
CA LYS A 18 -0.71 -10.00 -20.80
C LYS A 18 -1.79 -9.87 -21.86
N ARG A 19 -1.98 -8.66 -22.39
CA ARG A 19 -2.93 -8.34 -23.47
C ARG A 19 -4.40 -8.62 -23.11
N LEU A 20 -4.75 -8.49 -21.83
CA LEU A 20 -6.15 -8.59 -21.43
C LEU A 20 -6.88 -7.30 -21.80
N PRO A 21 -8.14 -7.40 -22.27
CA PRO A 21 -8.94 -6.21 -22.57
C PRO A 21 -9.17 -5.38 -21.30
N ASP A 22 -9.24 -4.05 -21.47
CA ASP A 22 -9.45 -3.14 -20.34
C ASP A 22 -10.71 -3.46 -19.55
N GLU A 23 -11.77 -3.93 -20.22
CA GLU A 23 -13.00 -4.31 -19.54
C GLU A 23 -12.79 -5.43 -18.53
N LEU A 24 -12.00 -6.43 -18.90
CA LEU A 24 -11.69 -7.55 -18.00
C LEU A 24 -10.77 -7.10 -16.87
N ILE A 25 -9.85 -6.19 -17.16
CA ILE A 25 -8.96 -5.63 -16.14
C ILE A 25 -9.80 -4.86 -15.12
N ASP A 26 -10.72 -4.03 -15.57
CA ASP A 26 -11.58 -3.25 -14.69
C ASP A 26 -12.45 -4.16 -13.81
N GLU A 27 -12.98 -5.24 -14.37
CA GLU A 27 -13.74 -6.22 -13.60
C GLU A 27 -12.88 -6.87 -12.52
N ALA A 28 -11.66 -7.27 -12.87
CA ALA A 28 -10.76 -7.91 -11.93
C ALA A 28 -10.41 -6.97 -10.78
N LEU A 29 -10.13 -5.69 -11.09
CA LEU A 29 -9.80 -4.71 -10.07
C LEU A 29 -11.01 -4.33 -9.21
N ALA A 30 -12.19 -4.27 -9.81
CA ALA A 30 -13.43 -3.99 -9.08
C ALA A 30 -13.77 -5.11 -8.09
N GLY A 31 -13.28 -6.33 -8.35
CA GLY A 31 -13.48 -7.46 -7.45
C GLY A 31 -12.61 -7.44 -6.19
N ILE A 32 -11.65 -6.51 -6.11
CA ILE A 32 -10.81 -6.37 -4.93
C ILE A 32 -11.62 -5.64 -3.85
N ASP A 33 -11.76 -6.26 -2.69
CA ASP A 33 -12.46 -5.65 -1.56
C ASP A 33 -11.66 -4.43 -1.08
N GLU A 34 -12.31 -3.26 -1.08
CA GLU A 34 -11.66 -1.99 -0.74
C GLU A 34 -11.11 -1.99 0.67
N GLU A 35 -11.88 -2.50 1.62
CA GLU A 35 -11.47 -2.54 3.01
C GLU A 35 -10.23 -3.43 3.21
N ALA A 36 -10.26 -4.62 2.59
CA ALA A 36 -9.12 -5.52 2.66
C ALA A 36 -7.88 -4.92 1.97
N TYR A 37 -8.11 -4.19 0.89
CA TYR A 37 -7.04 -3.54 0.15
C TYR A 37 -6.33 -2.47 1.00
N LEU A 38 -7.12 -1.63 1.66
CA LEU A 38 -6.57 -0.58 2.53
C LEU A 38 -5.89 -1.18 3.75
N GLU A 39 -6.44 -2.25 4.29
CA GLU A 39 -5.83 -2.93 5.42
C GLU A 39 -4.48 -3.54 5.05
N ALA A 40 -4.41 -4.16 3.87
CA ALA A 40 -3.16 -4.73 3.37
C ALA A 40 -2.09 -3.64 3.17
N LEU A 41 -2.50 -2.47 2.66
CA LEU A 41 -1.60 -1.34 2.51
C LEU A 41 -1.06 -0.88 3.86
N GLY A 42 -1.95 -0.73 4.84
CA GLY A 42 -1.55 -0.32 6.19
C GLY A 42 -0.59 -1.33 6.83
N ASP A 43 -0.89 -2.62 6.69
CA ASP A 43 -0.03 -3.66 7.23
C ASP A 43 1.35 -3.67 6.57
N PHE A 44 1.41 -3.40 5.26
CA PHE A 44 2.67 -3.27 4.56
C PHE A 44 3.51 -2.12 5.11
N LEU A 45 2.89 -0.95 5.26
CA LEU A 45 3.59 0.24 5.74
C LEU A 45 4.11 0.04 7.17
N ILE A 46 3.24 -0.40 8.06
CA ILE A 46 3.60 -0.59 9.47
C ILE A 46 4.61 -1.72 9.64
N GLY A 47 4.45 -2.81 8.89
CA GLY A 47 5.39 -3.92 8.94
C GLY A 47 6.79 -3.51 8.54
N ARG A 48 6.91 -2.67 7.52
CA ARG A 48 8.20 -2.14 7.08
C ARG A 48 8.83 -1.26 8.15
N LEU A 49 8.02 -0.43 8.80
CA LEU A 49 8.53 0.43 9.88
C LEU A 49 9.03 -0.38 11.05
N LYS A 50 8.31 -1.43 11.42
CA LYS A 50 8.73 -2.31 12.51
C LYS A 50 10.06 -3.01 12.19
N ASN A 51 10.29 -3.35 10.94
CA ASN A 51 11.52 -4.02 10.51
C ASN A 51 12.75 -3.12 10.53
N LEU A 52 12.57 -1.81 10.69
CA LEU A 52 13.70 -0.89 10.78
C LEU A 52 14.36 -0.91 12.16
N GLY A 53 13.82 -1.66 13.11
CA GLY A 53 14.42 -1.85 14.42
C GLY A 53 13.93 -0.83 15.43
N ASP A 54 14.83 0.04 15.88
CA ASP A 54 14.54 1.04 16.88
C ASP A 54 13.40 1.98 16.45
N LYS A 55 13.21 3.07 17.15
CA LYS A 55 12.12 3.99 16.85
C LYS A 55 12.17 4.49 15.40
N ALA A 56 11.12 4.22 14.65
CA ALA A 56 10.99 4.74 13.29
C ALA A 56 10.75 6.25 13.35
N THR A 57 11.36 6.98 12.42
CA THR A 57 11.19 8.41 12.31
C THR A 57 10.16 8.77 11.26
N GLU A 58 9.76 10.02 11.22
CA GLU A 58 8.87 10.52 10.18
C GLU A 58 9.52 10.38 8.79
N GLU A 59 10.84 10.59 8.72
CA GLU A 59 11.57 10.39 7.48
C GLU A 59 11.52 8.93 7.03
N ASP A 60 11.65 7.99 7.95
CA ASP A 60 11.51 6.57 7.65
C ASP A 60 10.13 6.26 7.09
N ALA A 61 9.09 6.87 7.67
CA ALA A 61 7.73 6.68 7.20
C ALA A 61 7.56 7.13 5.76
N TRP A 62 8.16 8.26 5.37
CA TRP A 62 8.10 8.73 3.99
C TRP A 62 8.82 7.81 3.02
N LYS A 63 9.94 7.21 3.44
CA LYS A 63 10.66 6.23 2.62
C LYS A 63 9.80 4.99 2.40
N VAL A 64 9.11 4.54 3.43
CA VAL A 64 8.22 3.39 3.34
C VAL A 64 7.01 3.71 2.45
N ALA A 65 6.47 4.93 2.54
CA ALA A 65 5.38 5.36 1.68
C ALA A 65 5.79 5.30 0.20
N ARG A 66 7.00 5.76 -0.10
CA ARG A 66 7.53 5.69 -1.46
C ARG A 66 7.64 4.24 -1.94
N SER A 67 8.05 3.35 -1.05
CA SER A 67 8.13 1.93 -1.35
C SER A 67 6.75 1.36 -1.73
N ALA A 68 5.69 1.79 -1.04
CA ALA A 68 4.33 1.37 -1.34
C ALA A 68 3.89 1.87 -2.73
N ILE A 69 4.24 3.12 -3.05
CA ILE A 69 3.93 3.68 -4.37
C ILE A 69 4.65 2.87 -5.46
N ASN A 70 5.89 2.48 -5.21
CA ASN A 70 6.65 1.66 -6.15
C ASN A 70 6.04 0.26 -6.33
N ARG A 71 5.28 -0.21 -5.36
CA ARG A 71 4.52 -1.46 -5.48
C ARG A 71 3.18 -1.27 -6.19
N GLY A 72 2.88 -0.05 -6.61
CA GLY A 72 1.69 0.24 -7.38
C GLY A 72 0.48 0.67 -6.59
N TYR A 73 0.63 0.95 -5.29
CA TYR A 73 -0.47 1.53 -4.53
C TYR A 73 -0.68 2.98 -4.93
N GLU A 74 -1.94 3.38 -5.00
CA GLU A 74 -2.29 4.75 -5.40
C GLU A 74 -1.76 5.75 -4.38
N SER A 75 -1.09 6.79 -4.84
CA SER A 75 -0.46 7.78 -3.95
C SER A 75 -1.46 8.44 -3.00
N ALA A 76 -2.68 8.70 -3.46
CA ALA A 76 -3.71 9.30 -2.61
C ALA A 76 -4.10 8.37 -1.45
N LEU A 77 -4.17 7.07 -1.71
CA LEU A 77 -4.49 6.10 -0.68
C LEU A 77 -3.33 5.89 0.28
N VAL A 78 -2.10 5.92 -0.24
CA VAL A 78 -0.91 5.85 0.62
C VAL A 78 -0.91 7.03 1.58
N ALA A 79 -1.17 8.24 1.08
CA ALA A 79 -1.22 9.43 1.93
C ALA A 79 -2.30 9.31 3.01
N LYS A 80 -3.47 8.79 2.64
CA LYS A 80 -4.58 8.60 3.57
C LYS A 80 -4.22 7.64 4.69
N VAL A 81 -3.64 6.49 4.34
CA VAL A 81 -3.26 5.48 5.33
C VAL A 81 -2.11 5.98 6.19
N MET A 82 -1.17 6.74 5.61
CA MET A 82 -0.11 7.39 6.36
C MET A 82 -0.69 8.29 7.46
N GLU A 83 -1.67 9.11 7.10
CA GLU A 83 -2.30 10.01 8.05
C GLU A 83 -3.09 9.27 9.13
N GLU A 84 -3.86 8.25 8.75
CA GLU A 84 -4.75 7.55 9.68
C GLU A 84 -4.05 6.52 10.56
N ARG A 85 -3.14 5.73 10.01
CA ARG A 85 -2.55 4.60 10.72
C ARG A 85 -1.09 4.81 11.09
N VAL A 86 -0.29 5.32 10.17
CA VAL A 86 1.15 5.44 10.40
C VAL A 86 1.45 6.54 11.40
N SER A 87 0.75 7.67 11.31
CA SER A 87 0.90 8.76 12.29
C SER A 87 0.59 8.27 13.71
N LYS A 88 -0.47 7.47 13.84
CA LYS A 88 -0.85 6.90 15.13
C LYS A 88 0.22 5.94 15.64
N PHE A 89 0.74 5.08 14.76
CA PHE A 89 1.80 4.15 15.11
C PHE A 89 3.04 4.89 15.61
N LEU A 90 3.44 5.97 14.92
CA LEU A 90 4.60 6.76 15.32
C LEU A 90 4.41 7.41 16.69
N LYS A 91 3.21 7.91 16.97
CA LYS A 91 2.90 8.50 18.27
C LYS A 91 2.96 7.46 19.39
N GLU A 92 2.49 6.26 19.13
CA GLU A 92 2.50 5.18 20.13
C GLU A 92 3.92 4.75 20.49
N GLN A 93 4.88 4.91 19.57
CA GLN A 93 6.28 4.60 19.84
C GLN A 93 6.95 5.58 20.80
N GLU A 94 6.44 6.78 20.90
CA GLU A 94 7.06 7.83 21.72
C GLU A 94 6.98 7.56 23.20
N ASP A 95 6.11 6.67 23.61
CA ASP A 95 6.00 6.25 25.00
C ASP A 95 6.99 5.10 25.31
#